data_99fdea047b068b02aa415cce0f2f56c4
#
_entry.id   99fdea047b068b02aa415cce0f2f56c4
#
_cell.length_a   1.000
_cell.length_b   1.000
_cell.length_c   1.000
_cell.angle_alpha   90.00
_cell.angle_beta   90.00
_cell.angle_gamma   90.00
#
_symmetry.space_group_name_H-M   'P 1'
#
loop_
_entity.id
_entity.type
_entity.pdbx_description
1 polymer ?
#
loop_
_entity_poly.entity_id
_entity_poly.type
_entity_poly.pdbx_seq_one_letter_code
_entity_poly.pdbx_strand_id
1 'polypeptide(L)'
;MNDNREQISRAVDYIEEHLQDETLDLNALTAAVGYSKYHWHRLFTALTGVPVHRYIQRRRMSEAARRLVFTADPILRIALDSGYQTQRSFSRQFQAVYHCSPKIYRRRKLYLPLQPRLELQNSQPDALRNFKIQIRDEDAIMVVGYCAELRHGFGAIGRTWRKLHQNKSLIPGRSDPDFLIGVHDYTEFSNSQKGPMFTYWAGAQVELLDDQAQSVPKGMRRLTLPASRYVVFEYQGRCQDSLEPVIELIYNQWFPSASCQLNENARYDLIRYGEFTDEQGLSNIQIGIPIL
;
A
#
# COMPACT_ATOMS: atom_id res chain seq x y z
N MET A 1 14.76 5.87 -18.89
CA MET A 1 14.48 4.72 -18.01
C MET A 1 14.09 5.33 -16.67
N ASN A 2 12.78 5.44 -16.40
CA ASN A 2 12.34 6.00 -15.12
C ASN A 2 12.41 4.89 -14.09
N ASP A 3 13.44 4.91 -13.28
CA ASP A 3 13.61 3.98 -12.18
C ASP A 3 12.62 4.37 -11.05
N ASN A 4 11.79 3.45 -10.60
CA ASN A 4 10.87 3.65 -9.47
C ASN A 4 11.60 4.26 -8.26
N ARG A 5 12.87 3.90 -8.08
CA ARG A 5 13.73 4.42 -7.06
C ARG A 5 14.03 5.91 -7.22
N GLU A 6 14.29 6.36 -8.45
CA GLU A 6 14.49 7.78 -8.75
C GLU A 6 13.22 8.58 -8.44
N GLN A 7 12.06 8.02 -8.77
CA GLN A 7 10.77 8.65 -8.48
C GLN A 7 10.49 8.71 -6.97
N ILE A 8 10.82 7.65 -6.21
CA ILE A 8 10.71 7.67 -4.75
C ILE A 8 11.68 8.71 -4.16
N SER A 9 12.92 8.77 -4.66
CA SER A 9 13.89 9.77 -4.24
C SER A 9 13.38 11.18 -4.48
N ARG A 10 12.87 11.45 -5.69
CA ARG A 10 12.26 12.76 -6.04
C ARG A 10 11.10 13.13 -5.11
N ALA A 11 10.28 12.15 -4.73
CA ALA A 11 9.18 12.41 -3.82
C ALA A 11 9.65 12.70 -2.40
N VAL A 12 10.69 12.02 -1.93
CA VAL A 12 11.32 12.32 -0.63
C VAL A 12 11.93 13.72 -0.67
N ASP A 13 12.64 14.07 -1.76
CA ASP A 13 13.20 15.42 -1.95
C ASP A 13 12.10 16.47 -1.94
N TYR A 14 11.02 16.24 -2.69
CA TYR A 14 9.86 17.12 -2.71
C TYR A 14 9.25 17.33 -1.32
N ILE A 15 9.08 16.23 -0.54
CA ILE A 15 8.61 16.34 0.85
C ILE A 15 9.55 17.21 1.68
N GLU A 16 10.85 16.99 1.60
CA GLU A 16 11.84 17.73 2.39
C GLU A 16 11.88 19.23 2.04
N GLU A 17 11.76 19.57 0.75
CA GLU A 17 11.72 20.95 0.27
C GLU A 17 10.44 21.68 0.69
N HIS A 18 9.31 20.97 0.81
CA HIS A 18 8.00 21.54 1.09
C HIS A 18 7.48 21.23 2.50
N LEU A 19 8.34 20.80 3.43
CA LEU A 19 7.92 20.43 4.80
C LEU A 19 7.14 21.53 5.54
N GLN A 20 7.44 22.80 5.22
CA GLN A 20 6.80 23.96 5.85
C GLN A 20 5.49 24.38 5.15
N ASP A 21 5.20 23.85 3.97
CA ASP A 21 4.02 24.22 3.22
C ASP A 21 2.76 23.56 3.80
N GLU A 22 1.79 24.36 4.18
CA GLU A 22 0.51 23.86 4.72
C GLU A 22 -0.23 22.95 3.73
N THR A 23 -0.03 23.17 2.43
CA THR A 23 -0.66 22.44 1.32
C THR A 23 0.04 21.12 0.99
N LEU A 24 1.17 20.80 1.65
CA LEU A 24 1.84 19.53 1.44
C LEU A 24 0.99 18.37 1.94
N ASP A 25 0.37 17.68 1.00
CA ASP A 25 -0.44 16.49 1.22
C ASP A 25 -0.14 15.40 0.17
N LEU A 26 -0.84 14.28 0.25
CA LEU A 26 -0.71 13.18 -0.72
C LEU A 26 -1.08 13.62 -2.15
N ASN A 27 -2.00 14.60 -2.31
CA ASN A 27 -2.40 15.07 -3.63
C ASN A 27 -1.29 15.88 -4.30
N ALA A 28 -0.73 16.84 -3.55
CA ALA A 28 0.39 17.66 -4.02
C ALA A 28 1.60 16.78 -4.39
N LEU A 29 1.91 15.81 -3.53
CA LEU A 29 3.02 14.88 -3.74
C LEU A 29 2.81 14.03 -5.00
N THR A 30 1.65 13.39 -5.16
CA THR A 30 1.38 12.52 -6.31
C THR A 30 1.30 13.28 -7.63
N ALA A 31 0.83 14.52 -7.61
CA ALA A 31 0.88 15.41 -8.77
C ALA A 31 2.32 15.74 -9.20
N ALA A 32 3.24 15.90 -8.23
CA ALA A 32 4.63 16.22 -8.51
C ALA A 32 5.42 15.02 -9.08
N VAL A 33 5.09 13.79 -8.67
CA VAL A 33 5.85 12.58 -9.04
C VAL A 33 5.18 11.69 -10.09
N GLY A 34 3.93 11.97 -10.49
CA GLY A 34 3.26 11.26 -11.59
C GLY A 34 2.71 9.87 -11.22
N TYR A 35 2.51 9.58 -9.93
CA TYR A 35 1.88 8.34 -9.45
C TYR A 35 0.43 8.54 -9.03
N SER A 36 -0.39 7.48 -9.09
CA SER A 36 -1.69 7.49 -8.41
C SER A 36 -1.50 7.52 -6.90
N LYS A 37 -2.46 8.14 -6.20
CA LYS A 37 -2.47 8.19 -4.73
C LYS A 37 -2.35 6.82 -4.10
N TYR A 38 -2.95 5.83 -4.73
CA TYR A 38 -2.99 4.46 -4.26
C TYR A 38 -1.60 3.80 -4.33
N HIS A 39 -0.99 3.74 -5.51
CA HIS A 39 0.32 3.13 -5.69
C HIS A 39 1.38 3.83 -4.84
N TRP A 40 1.32 5.17 -4.80
CA TRP A 40 2.24 5.94 -3.97
C TRP A 40 2.05 5.63 -2.48
N HIS A 41 0.79 5.58 -1.99
CA HIS A 41 0.52 5.25 -0.60
C HIS A 41 1.07 3.86 -0.22
N ARG A 42 0.87 2.86 -1.08
CA ARG A 42 1.41 1.51 -0.84
C ARG A 42 2.94 1.50 -0.84
N LEU A 43 3.55 2.00 -1.92
CA LEU A 43 4.99 2.03 -2.09
C LEU A 43 5.67 2.79 -0.93
N PHE A 44 5.13 3.94 -0.56
CA PHE A 44 5.68 4.76 0.50
C PHE A 44 5.49 4.15 1.89
N THR A 45 4.29 3.62 2.19
CA THR A 45 4.03 2.97 3.48
C THR A 45 4.91 1.74 3.64
N ALA A 46 5.06 0.97 2.58
CA ALA A 46 5.93 -0.17 2.56
C ALA A 46 7.39 0.22 2.89
N LEU A 47 7.93 1.29 2.26
CA LEU A 47 9.31 1.76 2.48
C LEU A 47 9.56 2.38 3.86
N THR A 48 8.57 3.02 4.43
CA THR A 48 8.73 3.80 5.67
C THR A 48 8.10 3.16 6.90
N GLY A 49 7.28 2.12 6.70
CA GLY A 49 6.45 1.51 7.74
C GLY A 49 5.31 2.42 8.23
N VAL A 50 5.12 3.60 7.61
CA VAL A 50 4.08 4.54 8.03
C VAL A 50 3.44 5.25 6.82
N PRO A 51 2.15 5.60 6.87
CA PRO A 51 1.50 6.38 5.83
C PRO A 51 2.19 7.73 5.60
N VAL A 52 2.16 8.23 4.35
CA VAL A 52 2.80 9.50 3.93
C VAL A 52 2.48 10.66 4.88
N HIS A 53 1.19 10.86 5.21
CA HIS A 53 0.79 11.96 6.11
C HIS A 53 1.45 11.86 7.49
N ARG A 54 1.60 10.63 8.01
CA ARG A 54 2.27 10.39 9.29
C ARG A 54 3.78 10.59 9.19
N TYR A 55 4.38 10.22 8.05
CA TYR A 55 5.77 10.51 7.76
C TYR A 55 6.03 12.03 7.74
N ILE A 56 5.24 12.79 6.97
CA ILE A 56 5.33 14.26 6.91
C ILE A 56 5.21 14.88 8.31
N GLN A 57 4.21 14.48 9.10
CA GLN A 57 4.05 14.97 10.48
C GLN A 57 5.26 14.67 11.35
N ARG A 58 5.82 13.46 11.27
CA ARG A 58 7.01 13.06 12.04
C ARG A 58 8.26 13.83 11.56
N ARG A 59 8.40 14.06 10.24
CA ARG A 59 9.48 14.84 9.69
C ARG A 59 9.40 16.29 10.15
N ARG A 60 8.22 16.93 10.07
CA ARG A 60 7.97 18.27 10.62
C ARG A 60 8.35 18.38 12.10
N MET A 61 8.00 17.36 12.87
CA MET A 61 8.35 17.31 14.30
C MET A 61 9.86 17.16 14.52
N SER A 62 10.53 16.37 13.70
CA SER A 62 12.01 16.22 13.73
C SER A 62 12.71 17.53 13.35
N GLU A 63 12.23 18.22 12.33
CA GLU A 63 12.75 19.51 11.92
C GLU A 63 12.52 20.60 12.98
N ALA A 64 11.35 20.60 13.62
CA ALA A 64 11.10 21.46 14.77
C ALA A 64 12.08 21.21 15.92
N ALA A 65 12.36 19.94 16.22
CA ALA A 65 13.35 19.55 17.24
C ALA A 65 14.76 20.02 16.86
N ARG A 66 15.13 19.90 15.58
CA ARG A 66 16.41 20.40 15.06
C ARG A 66 16.54 21.92 15.24
N ARG A 67 15.51 22.67 14.84
CA ARG A 67 15.49 24.14 15.00
C ARG A 67 15.53 24.59 16.46
N LEU A 68 14.85 23.86 17.34
CA LEU A 68 14.91 24.15 18.79
C LEU A 68 16.34 24.08 19.33
N VAL A 69 17.15 23.14 18.83
CA VAL A 69 18.53 22.94 19.30
C VAL A 69 19.53 23.89 18.63
N PHE A 70 19.40 24.08 17.32
CA PHE A 70 20.42 24.70 16.50
C PHE A 70 20.12 26.16 16.10
N THR A 71 18.91 26.67 16.36
CA THR A 71 18.54 28.05 16.07
C THR A 71 18.01 28.79 17.31
N ALA A 72 17.99 30.13 17.22
CA ALA A 72 17.38 30.97 18.22
C ALA A 72 15.90 31.31 17.92
N ASP A 73 15.29 30.65 16.92
CA ASP A 73 13.93 30.96 16.46
C ASP A 73 12.92 30.92 17.62
N PRO A 74 11.97 31.85 17.67
CA PRO A 74 10.89 31.79 18.64
C PRO A 74 10.12 30.48 18.52
N ILE A 75 9.73 29.86 19.66
CA ILE A 75 8.98 28.60 19.65
C ILE A 75 7.64 28.75 18.89
N LEU A 76 7.02 29.92 18.94
CA LEU A 76 5.82 30.21 18.15
C LEU A 76 6.09 30.09 16.65
N ARG A 77 7.20 30.66 16.16
CA ARG A 77 7.57 30.56 14.75
C ARG A 77 7.81 29.11 14.32
N ILE A 78 8.54 28.35 15.13
CA ILE A 78 8.78 26.93 14.88
C ILE A 78 7.43 26.16 14.84
N ALA A 79 6.50 26.49 15.74
CA ALA A 79 5.18 25.86 15.77
C ALA A 79 4.38 26.11 14.48
N LEU A 80 4.33 27.37 14.02
CA LEU A 80 3.63 27.75 12.80
C LEU A 80 4.24 27.07 11.57
N ASP A 81 5.54 27.13 11.40
CA ASP A 81 6.29 26.52 10.31
C ASP A 81 6.21 24.96 10.32
N SER A 82 5.80 24.38 11.44
CA SER A 82 5.56 22.93 11.57
C SER A 82 4.09 22.53 11.34
N GLY A 83 3.25 23.47 10.85
CA GLY A 83 1.85 23.24 10.52
C GLY A 83 0.89 23.28 11.72
N TYR A 84 1.29 23.91 12.85
CA TYR A 84 0.41 24.08 14.01
C TYR A 84 -0.13 25.50 14.06
N GLN A 85 -1.42 25.66 14.29
CA GLN A 85 -2.06 26.96 14.38
C GLN A 85 -1.68 27.75 15.65
N THR A 86 -1.23 27.05 16.70
CA THR A 86 -0.86 27.70 17.98
C THR A 86 0.36 27.02 18.60
N GLN A 87 1.14 27.81 19.34
CA GLN A 87 2.25 27.28 20.14
C GLN A 87 1.76 26.28 21.20
N ARG A 88 0.54 26.43 21.71
CA ARG A 88 -0.03 25.51 22.71
C ARG A 88 -0.28 24.11 22.12
N SER A 89 -0.91 24.03 20.95
CA SER A 89 -1.17 22.77 20.27
C SER A 89 0.15 22.07 19.89
N PHE A 90 1.13 22.82 19.36
CA PHE A 90 2.47 22.32 19.10
C PHE A 90 3.15 21.77 20.37
N SER A 91 3.16 22.58 21.46
CA SER A 91 3.86 22.17 22.69
C SER A 91 3.26 20.91 23.29
N ARG A 92 1.94 20.74 23.23
CA ARG A 92 1.26 19.51 23.69
C ARG A 92 1.68 18.30 22.85
N GLN A 93 1.69 18.43 21.54
CA GLN A 93 2.09 17.34 20.65
C GLN A 93 3.57 17.03 20.77
N PHE A 94 4.41 18.06 20.87
CA PHE A 94 5.86 17.91 21.08
C PHE A 94 6.16 17.16 22.37
N GLN A 95 5.46 17.51 23.46
CA GLN A 95 5.60 16.82 24.74
C GLN A 95 5.14 15.38 24.70
N ALA A 96 4.07 15.07 23.94
CA ALA A 96 3.62 13.70 23.75
C ALA A 96 4.68 12.83 23.05
N VAL A 97 5.44 13.42 22.13
CA VAL A 97 6.46 12.73 21.31
C VAL A 97 7.82 12.65 22.01
N TYR A 98 8.31 13.80 22.54
CA TYR A 98 9.65 13.90 23.12
C TYR A 98 9.67 13.84 24.64
N HIS A 99 8.52 13.62 25.29
CA HIS A 99 8.36 13.51 26.76
C HIS A 99 8.88 14.71 27.54
N CYS A 100 9.03 15.88 26.87
CA CYS A 100 9.39 17.14 27.49
C CYS A 100 8.90 18.33 26.68
N SER A 101 8.78 19.51 27.31
CA SER A 101 8.36 20.72 26.60
C SER A 101 9.43 21.20 25.62
N PRO A 102 9.04 21.95 24.54
CA PRO A 102 10.00 22.54 23.58
C PRO A 102 11.07 23.39 24.26
N LYS A 103 10.70 24.14 25.31
CA LYS A 103 11.64 24.98 26.09
C LYS A 103 12.70 24.11 26.83
N ILE A 104 12.29 22.99 27.40
CA ILE A 104 13.20 22.06 28.04
C ILE A 104 14.10 21.37 27.03
N TYR A 105 13.53 20.95 25.89
CA TYR A 105 14.27 20.31 24.80
C TYR A 105 15.39 21.23 24.28
N ARG A 106 15.07 22.51 24.01
CA ARG A 106 16.05 23.55 23.62
C ARG A 106 17.22 23.65 24.59
N ARG A 107 16.94 23.60 25.90
CA ARG A 107 17.99 23.72 26.93
C ARG A 107 18.92 22.50 26.99
N ARG A 108 18.40 21.31 26.64
CA ARG A 108 19.19 20.07 26.65
C ARG A 108 20.25 20.03 25.55
N LYS A 109 20.08 20.81 24.48
CA LYS A 109 20.99 20.88 23.30
C LYS A 109 21.31 19.49 22.72
N LEU A 110 20.43 18.51 22.90
CA LEU A 110 20.54 17.16 22.36
C LEU A 110 19.48 16.97 21.29
N TYR A 111 19.91 16.75 20.05
CA TYR A 111 19.02 16.49 18.93
C TYR A 111 18.84 15.00 18.72
N LEU A 112 17.60 14.53 18.77
CA LEU A 112 17.20 13.18 18.43
C LEU A 112 16.02 13.28 17.45
N PRO A 113 16.19 12.91 16.16
CA PRO A 113 15.09 12.94 15.21
C PRO A 113 14.06 11.87 15.53
N LEU A 114 12.77 12.23 15.52
CA LEU A 114 11.68 11.27 15.62
C LEU A 114 11.57 10.40 14.35
N GLN A 115 11.83 11.02 13.22
CA GLN A 115 11.85 10.41 11.90
C GLN A 115 13.04 11.01 11.12
N PRO A 116 14.07 10.24 10.85
CA PRO A 116 15.12 10.69 9.92
C PRO A 116 14.56 10.78 8.50
N ARG A 117 15.25 11.50 7.63
CA ARG A 117 14.96 11.46 6.19
C ARG A 117 15.10 10.02 5.70
N LEU A 118 14.18 9.61 4.83
CA LEU A 118 14.26 8.30 4.20
C LEU A 118 15.48 8.23 3.27
N GLU A 119 16.33 7.25 3.51
CA GLU A 119 17.47 6.91 2.65
C GLU A 119 17.21 5.54 2.01
N LEU A 120 17.19 5.49 0.68
CA LEU A 120 16.97 4.25 -0.05
C LEU A 120 18.27 3.42 -0.08
N GLN A 121 18.31 2.32 0.66
CA GLN A 121 19.46 1.42 0.69
C GLN A 121 19.59 0.56 -0.57
N ASN A 122 20.82 0.25 -0.97
CA ASN A 122 21.15 -0.52 -2.19
C ASN A 122 21.22 -2.04 -1.95
N SER A 123 20.34 -2.62 -1.18
CA SER A 123 20.37 -4.07 -0.94
C SER A 123 19.31 -4.79 -1.75
N GLN A 124 19.73 -5.72 -2.61
CA GLN A 124 18.84 -6.77 -3.11
C GLN A 124 18.65 -7.80 -1.98
N PRO A 125 17.44 -8.08 -1.57
CA PRO A 125 17.22 -8.95 -0.42
C PRO A 125 17.26 -10.42 -0.80
N ASP A 126 17.95 -11.19 0.03
CA ASP A 126 17.91 -12.67 -0.01
C ASP A 126 16.46 -13.21 0.17
N ALA A 127 15.58 -12.44 0.77
CA ALA A 127 14.20 -12.82 1.02
C ALA A 127 13.36 -13.08 -0.24
N LEU A 128 13.74 -12.54 -1.41
CA LEU A 128 13.07 -12.79 -2.69
C LEU A 128 13.54 -14.05 -3.42
N ARG A 129 14.57 -14.74 -2.93
CA ARG A 129 15.10 -15.97 -3.57
C ARG A 129 14.08 -17.11 -3.63
N ASN A 130 13.08 -17.11 -2.77
CA ASN A 130 12.04 -18.14 -2.72
C ASN A 130 10.84 -17.84 -3.64
N PHE A 131 10.88 -16.73 -4.38
CA PHE A 131 9.83 -16.34 -5.31
C PHE A 131 10.25 -16.65 -6.75
N LYS A 132 9.36 -17.26 -7.50
CA LYS A 132 9.45 -17.30 -8.95
C LYS A 132 8.79 -16.05 -9.48
N ILE A 133 9.57 -15.16 -10.09
CA ILE A 133 9.10 -13.86 -10.59
C ILE A 133 9.02 -13.93 -12.11
N GLN A 134 7.86 -13.60 -12.69
CA GLN A 134 7.62 -13.63 -14.12
C GLN A 134 6.85 -12.41 -14.55
N ILE A 135 7.13 -11.90 -15.75
CA ILE A 135 6.29 -10.90 -16.41
C ILE A 135 5.50 -11.63 -17.49
N ARG A 136 4.18 -11.44 -17.50
CA ARG A 136 3.30 -12.03 -18.51
C ARG A 136 2.14 -11.12 -18.84
N ASP A 137 1.71 -11.18 -20.09
CA ASP A 137 0.47 -10.55 -20.54
C ASP A 137 -0.69 -11.50 -20.24
N GLU A 138 -1.78 -10.97 -19.70
CA GLU A 138 -3.01 -11.73 -19.46
C GLU A 138 -4.17 -11.03 -20.13
N ASP A 139 -5.05 -11.83 -20.73
CA ASP A 139 -6.32 -11.36 -21.25
C ASP A 139 -7.23 -10.84 -20.13
N ALA A 140 -8.36 -10.25 -20.50
CA ALA A 140 -9.33 -9.81 -19.52
C ALA A 140 -9.80 -10.98 -18.66
N ILE A 141 -9.89 -10.77 -17.34
CA ILE A 141 -10.26 -11.79 -16.36
C ILE A 141 -11.63 -11.45 -15.80
N MET A 142 -12.59 -12.37 -15.94
CA MET A 142 -13.87 -12.25 -15.28
C MET A 142 -13.87 -13.04 -13.98
N VAL A 143 -14.21 -12.38 -12.89
CA VAL A 143 -14.32 -12.98 -11.55
C VAL A 143 -15.77 -12.95 -11.09
N VAL A 144 -16.29 -14.07 -10.64
CA VAL A 144 -17.58 -14.16 -9.95
C VAL A 144 -17.35 -14.52 -8.50
N GLY A 145 -17.92 -13.74 -7.57
CA GLY A 145 -17.71 -13.97 -6.15
C GLY A 145 -18.39 -12.95 -5.25
N TYR A 146 -17.94 -12.94 -4.01
CA TYR A 146 -18.38 -12.00 -2.98
C TYR A 146 -17.41 -10.82 -2.89
N CYS A 147 -17.95 -9.63 -2.61
CA CYS A 147 -17.13 -8.47 -2.32
C CYS A 147 -17.50 -7.81 -0.99
N ALA A 148 -16.57 -7.10 -0.40
CA ALA A 148 -16.78 -6.31 0.81
C ALA A 148 -15.96 -5.02 0.76
N GLU A 149 -16.57 -3.90 1.16
CA GLU A 149 -15.84 -2.66 1.41
C GLU A 149 -15.06 -2.76 2.73
N LEU A 150 -13.78 -2.50 2.68
CA LEU A 150 -12.92 -2.46 3.86
C LEU A 150 -12.81 -1.04 4.38
N ARG A 151 -13.56 -0.75 5.45
CA ARG A 151 -13.57 0.58 6.10
C ARG A 151 -12.73 0.62 7.38
N HIS A 152 -12.54 -0.53 8.06
CA HIS A 152 -11.93 -0.61 9.39
C HIS A 152 -11.26 -1.99 9.61
N GLY A 153 -10.16 -2.27 8.91
CA GLY A 153 -9.36 -3.47 9.15
C GLY A 153 -9.80 -4.71 8.36
N PHE A 154 -8.96 -5.74 8.40
CA PHE A 154 -9.00 -6.92 7.53
C PHE A 154 -10.05 -7.99 7.90
N GLY A 155 -10.80 -7.81 8.99
CA GLY A 155 -11.78 -8.81 9.43
C GLY A 155 -12.90 -9.15 8.42
N ALA A 156 -13.18 -8.24 7.48
CA ALA A 156 -14.16 -8.48 6.42
C ALA A 156 -13.64 -9.47 5.38
N ILE A 157 -12.33 -9.52 5.14
CA ILE A 157 -11.69 -10.45 4.20
C ILE A 157 -12.00 -11.89 4.58
N GLY A 158 -11.75 -12.28 5.84
CA GLY A 158 -12.01 -13.64 6.30
C GLY A 158 -13.49 -14.05 6.21
N ARG A 159 -14.43 -13.10 6.42
CA ARG A 159 -15.86 -13.36 6.23
C ARG A 159 -16.23 -13.58 4.76
N THR A 160 -15.62 -12.83 3.86
CA THR A 160 -15.82 -12.94 2.41
C THR A 160 -15.33 -14.30 1.90
N TRP A 161 -14.14 -14.71 2.32
CA TRP A 161 -13.59 -16.03 2.01
C TRP A 161 -14.45 -17.18 2.55
N ARG A 162 -14.93 -17.09 3.80
CA ARG A 162 -15.81 -18.11 4.38
C ARG A 162 -17.08 -18.28 3.58
N LYS A 163 -17.70 -17.17 3.14
CA LYS A 163 -18.87 -17.23 2.25
C LYS A 163 -18.55 -17.88 0.91
N LEU A 164 -17.40 -17.55 0.33
CA LEU A 164 -16.96 -18.14 -0.94
C LEU A 164 -16.79 -19.66 -0.79
N HIS A 165 -16.02 -20.11 0.20
CA HIS A 165 -15.78 -21.55 0.40
C HIS A 165 -17.07 -22.37 0.59
N GLN A 166 -18.10 -21.79 1.22
CA GLN A 166 -19.40 -22.42 1.40
C GLN A 166 -20.21 -22.52 0.11
N ASN A 167 -19.97 -21.64 -0.87
CA ASN A 167 -20.83 -21.47 -2.03
C ASN A 167 -20.06 -21.53 -3.38
N LYS A 168 -18.77 -21.82 -3.39
CA LYS A 168 -17.95 -21.81 -4.61
C LYS A 168 -18.43 -22.84 -5.66
N SER A 169 -19.06 -23.93 -5.25
CA SER A 169 -19.66 -24.93 -6.15
C SER A 169 -20.84 -24.37 -6.94
N LEU A 170 -21.43 -23.27 -6.52
CA LEU A 170 -22.52 -22.60 -7.23
C LEU A 170 -22.05 -21.74 -8.39
N ILE A 171 -20.74 -21.45 -8.49
CA ILE A 171 -20.17 -20.63 -9.56
C ILE A 171 -20.05 -21.48 -10.82
N PRO A 172 -20.84 -21.19 -11.87
CA PRO A 172 -20.79 -21.94 -13.11
C PRO A 172 -19.60 -21.52 -13.98
N GLY A 173 -19.11 -22.42 -14.83
CA GLY A 173 -18.12 -22.06 -15.85
C GLY A 173 -16.78 -21.56 -15.31
N ARG A 174 -16.30 -22.13 -14.20
CA ARG A 174 -14.96 -21.83 -13.71
C ARG A 174 -13.93 -22.21 -14.78
N SER A 175 -13.18 -21.23 -15.27
CA SER A 175 -12.12 -21.44 -16.28
C SER A 175 -10.81 -21.93 -15.67
N ASP A 176 -10.59 -21.66 -14.38
CA ASP A 176 -9.44 -22.13 -13.63
C ASP A 176 -9.91 -22.82 -12.34
N PRO A 177 -10.00 -24.17 -12.33
CA PRO A 177 -10.43 -24.94 -11.17
C PRO A 177 -9.36 -25.02 -10.07
N ASP A 178 -8.08 -24.78 -10.42
CA ASP A 178 -6.96 -24.98 -9.50
C ASP A 178 -6.76 -23.77 -8.57
N PHE A 179 -7.37 -22.62 -8.91
CA PHE A 179 -7.22 -21.40 -8.14
C PHE A 179 -8.54 -20.74 -7.76
N LEU A 180 -8.54 -20.12 -6.60
CA LEU A 180 -9.51 -19.10 -6.21
C LEU A 180 -8.85 -17.72 -6.30
N ILE A 181 -9.66 -16.70 -6.54
CA ILE A 181 -9.22 -15.35 -6.83
C ILE A 181 -9.52 -14.43 -5.65
N GLY A 182 -8.51 -13.72 -5.18
CA GLY A 182 -8.65 -12.53 -4.36
C GLY A 182 -8.30 -11.29 -5.17
N VAL A 183 -9.09 -10.22 -5.07
CA VAL A 183 -8.75 -8.94 -5.69
C VAL A 183 -8.83 -7.84 -4.63
N HIS A 184 -7.74 -7.09 -4.49
CA HIS A 184 -7.78 -5.81 -3.81
C HIS A 184 -8.08 -4.74 -4.86
N ASP A 185 -9.30 -4.25 -4.88
CA ASP A 185 -9.76 -3.24 -5.83
C ASP A 185 -9.70 -1.86 -5.18
N TYR A 186 -8.85 -1.02 -5.71
CA TYR A 186 -8.54 0.32 -5.22
C TYR A 186 -9.08 1.43 -6.12
N THR A 187 -9.98 1.11 -7.03
CA THR A 187 -10.56 2.07 -7.99
C THR A 187 -11.18 3.26 -7.24
N GLU A 188 -11.86 3.00 -6.12
CA GLU A 188 -12.45 4.01 -5.26
C GLU A 188 -11.61 4.27 -3.98
N PHE A 189 -10.31 4.14 -4.08
CA PHE A 189 -9.42 4.34 -2.93
C PHE A 189 -9.56 5.73 -2.34
N SER A 190 -9.90 5.78 -1.05
CA SER A 190 -9.87 7.00 -0.25
C SER A 190 -9.08 6.78 1.03
N ASN A 191 -8.19 7.73 1.35
CA ASN A 191 -7.45 7.71 2.59
C ASN A 191 -8.18 8.57 3.62
N SER A 192 -8.99 7.94 4.47
CA SER A 192 -9.65 8.63 5.58
C SER A 192 -8.77 8.62 6.83
N GLN A 193 -9.05 9.50 7.81
CA GLN A 193 -8.39 9.47 9.12
C GLN A 193 -8.53 8.12 9.85
N LYS A 194 -9.45 7.26 9.39
CA LYS A 194 -9.75 5.94 9.96
C LYS A 194 -9.06 4.78 9.21
N GLY A 195 -8.22 5.09 8.22
CA GLY A 195 -7.48 4.11 7.41
C GLY A 195 -7.93 4.06 5.94
N PRO A 196 -7.22 3.29 5.11
CA PRO A 196 -7.53 3.16 3.70
C PRO A 196 -8.87 2.45 3.50
N MET A 197 -9.66 2.94 2.54
CA MET A 197 -10.90 2.32 2.10
C MET A 197 -10.70 1.75 0.70
N PHE A 198 -11.00 0.47 0.52
CA PHE A 198 -10.96 -0.21 -0.77
C PHE A 198 -11.96 -1.38 -0.78
N THR A 199 -12.25 -1.92 -1.94
CA THR A 199 -13.11 -3.10 -2.08
C THR A 199 -12.27 -4.36 -2.19
N TYR A 200 -12.60 -5.38 -1.40
CA TYR A 200 -11.99 -6.69 -1.49
C TYR A 200 -12.96 -7.69 -2.13
N TRP A 201 -12.45 -8.47 -3.08
CA TRP A 201 -13.18 -9.54 -3.74
C TRP A 201 -12.58 -10.90 -3.39
N ALA A 202 -13.44 -11.87 -3.17
CA ALA A 202 -13.09 -13.28 -3.15
C ALA A 202 -14.03 -14.03 -4.09
N GLY A 203 -13.48 -14.74 -5.06
CA GLY A 203 -14.26 -15.37 -6.12
C GLY A 203 -13.48 -16.45 -6.86
N ALA A 204 -14.00 -16.82 -8.01
CA ALA A 204 -13.35 -17.71 -8.97
C ALA A 204 -13.36 -17.08 -10.36
N GLN A 205 -12.33 -17.35 -11.15
CA GLN A 205 -12.28 -16.98 -12.55
C GLN A 205 -13.29 -17.80 -13.34
N VAL A 206 -14.05 -17.13 -14.21
CA VAL A 206 -15.02 -17.76 -15.10
C VAL A 206 -14.72 -17.41 -16.55
N GLU A 207 -15.25 -18.19 -17.49
CA GLU A 207 -15.13 -17.90 -18.91
C GLU A 207 -15.77 -16.55 -19.24
N LEU A 208 -15.12 -15.79 -20.15
CA LEU A 208 -15.66 -14.56 -20.73
C LEU A 208 -16.74 -14.96 -21.74
N LEU A 209 -17.97 -15.16 -21.27
CA LEU A 209 -19.14 -15.35 -22.13
C LEU A 209 -19.94 -14.05 -22.22
N ASP A 210 -20.69 -13.89 -23.33
CA ASP A 210 -21.56 -12.73 -23.52
C ASP A 210 -22.46 -12.49 -22.32
N ASP A 211 -22.67 -11.23 -21.98
CA ASP A 211 -23.24 -10.71 -20.74
C ASP A 211 -24.57 -11.32 -20.26
N GLN A 212 -25.27 -12.05 -21.14
CA GLN A 212 -26.58 -12.64 -20.87
C GLN A 212 -26.57 -14.15 -20.57
N ALA A 213 -25.45 -14.85 -20.76
CA ALA A 213 -25.43 -16.32 -20.79
C ALA A 213 -25.24 -17.00 -19.42
N GLN A 214 -24.73 -16.33 -18.39
CA GLN A 214 -24.55 -16.95 -17.06
C GLN A 214 -25.26 -16.17 -15.96
N SER A 215 -26.19 -16.81 -15.27
CA SER A 215 -26.79 -16.24 -14.05
C SER A 215 -25.77 -16.23 -12.91
N VAL A 216 -25.50 -15.04 -12.36
CA VAL A 216 -24.66 -14.91 -11.17
C VAL A 216 -25.41 -15.47 -9.96
N PRO A 217 -24.82 -16.37 -9.15
CA PRO A 217 -25.47 -16.91 -7.97
C PRO A 217 -25.89 -15.80 -6.99
N LYS A 218 -27.00 -16.06 -6.29
CA LYS A 218 -27.58 -15.05 -5.36
C LYS A 218 -26.55 -14.54 -4.35
N GLY A 219 -26.39 -13.21 -4.30
CA GLY A 219 -25.47 -12.53 -3.39
C GLY A 219 -24.03 -12.45 -3.86
N MET A 220 -23.68 -13.06 -4.97
CA MET A 220 -22.42 -12.84 -5.68
C MET A 220 -22.53 -11.68 -6.67
N ARG A 221 -21.40 -11.21 -7.15
CA ARG A 221 -21.28 -10.15 -8.16
C ARG A 221 -20.21 -10.54 -9.19
N ARG A 222 -20.21 -9.86 -10.32
CA ARG A 222 -19.15 -9.94 -11.33
C ARG A 222 -18.18 -8.79 -11.16
N LEU A 223 -16.90 -9.07 -11.42
CA LEU A 223 -15.82 -8.10 -11.60
C LEU A 223 -15.07 -8.48 -12.87
N THR A 224 -14.91 -7.54 -13.78
CA THR A 224 -14.06 -7.72 -14.96
C THR A 224 -12.78 -6.91 -14.77
N LEU A 225 -11.65 -7.59 -14.77
CA LEU A 225 -10.33 -6.98 -14.80
C LEU A 225 -9.91 -6.88 -16.27
N PRO A 226 -9.49 -5.71 -16.77
CA PRO A 226 -9.07 -5.56 -18.16
C PRO A 226 -7.81 -6.35 -18.46
N ALA A 227 -7.60 -6.67 -19.74
CA ALA A 227 -6.34 -7.22 -20.21
C ALA A 227 -5.17 -6.31 -19.78
N SER A 228 -4.13 -6.89 -19.23
CA SER A 228 -2.99 -6.13 -18.71
C SER A 228 -1.74 -6.99 -18.68
N ARG A 229 -0.59 -6.33 -18.66
CA ARG A 229 0.69 -6.95 -18.31
C ARG A 229 0.86 -7.00 -16.81
N TYR A 230 1.32 -8.14 -16.30
CA TYR A 230 1.53 -8.34 -14.86
C TYR A 230 2.97 -8.75 -14.59
N VAL A 231 3.50 -8.25 -13.49
CA VAL A 231 4.55 -8.97 -12.78
C VAL A 231 3.88 -9.91 -11.77
N VAL A 232 4.25 -11.18 -11.82
CA VAL A 232 3.66 -12.24 -10.97
C VAL A 232 4.73 -12.80 -10.07
N PHE A 233 4.46 -12.77 -8.77
CA PHE A 233 5.28 -13.34 -7.70
C PHE A 233 4.62 -14.65 -7.25
N GLU A 234 5.24 -15.77 -7.56
CA GLU A 234 4.75 -17.10 -7.23
C GLU A 234 5.57 -17.72 -6.12
N TYR A 235 4.92 -18.27 -5.10
CA TYR A 235 5.55 -18.94 -3.97
C TYR A 235 4.65 -19.97 -3.31
N GLN A 236 5.22 -20.85 -2.48
CA GLN A 236 4.47 -21.78 -1.64
C GLN A 236 4.16 -21.13 -0.30
N GLY A 237 2.89 -21.07 0.08
CA GLY A 237 2.44 -20.44 1.32
C GLY A 237 1.09 -20.98 1.80
N ARG A 238 0.73 -20.65 3.03
CA ARG A 238 -0.59 -21.01 3.56
C ARG A 238 -1.60 -19.95 3.18
N CYS A 239 -2.70 -20.36 2.56
CA CYS A 239 -3.76 -19.44 2.09
C CYS A 239 -4.42 -18.64 3.23
N GLN A 240 -4.31 -19.09 4.46
CA GLN A 240 -4.85 -18.40 5.65
C GLN A 240 -3.91 -17.35 6.24
N ASP A 241 -2.63 -17.34 5.84
CA ASP A 241 -1.65 -16.40 6.36
C ASP A 241 -1.88 -15.01 5.78
N SER A 242 -1.46 -13.98 6.51
CA SER A 242 -1.49 -12.61 6.01
C SER A 242 -0.51 -12.47 4.85
N LEU A 243 -0.99 -11.90 3.74
CA LEU A 243 -0.13 -11.53 2.61
C LEU A 243 0.66 -10.23 2.86
N GLU A 244 0.34 -9.49 3.91
CA GLU A 244 0.93 -8.18 4.18
C GLU A 244 2.47 -8.21 4.19
N PRO A 245 3.16 -9.17 4.85
CA PRO A 245 4.62 -9.24 4.80
C PRO A 245 5.19 -9.48 3.40
N VAL A 246 4.48 -10.28 2.58
CA VAL A 246 4.89 -10.55 1.19
C VAL A 246 4.69 -9.31 0.32
N ILE A 247 3.57 -8.65 0.47
CA ILE A 247 3.25 -7.40 -0.23
C ILE A 247 4.26 -6.31 0.16
N GLU A 248 4.57 -6.16 1.44
CA GLU A 248 5.61 -5.24 1.90
C GLU A 248 6.97 -5.55 1.28
N LEU A 249 7.36 -6.82 1.21
CA LEU A 249 8.60 -7.26 0.58
C LEU A 249 8.64 -6.87 -0.91
N ILE A 250 7.56 -7.11 -1.66
CA ILE A 250 7.44 -6.76 -3.07
C ILE A 250 7.59 -5.25 -3.27
N TYR A 251 6.82 -4.44 -2.53
CA TYR A 251 6.82 -2.99 -2.71
C TYR A 251 8.05 -2.30 -2.11
N ASN A 252 8.63 -2.84 -1.01
CA ASN A 252 9.81 -2.25 -0.36
C ASN A 252 11.11 -2.57 -1.05
N GLN A 253 11.21 -3.78 -1.60
CA GLN A 253 12.50 -4.32 -1.96
C GLN A 253 12.60 -4.60 -3.46
N TRP A 254 11.53 -5.13 -4.07
CA TRP A 254 11.57 -5.46 -5.48
C TRP A 254 11.27 -4.27 -6.38
N PHE A 255 10.13 -3.60 -6.20
CA PHE A 255 9.73 -2.48 -7.05
C PHE A 255 10.73 -1.32 -7.10
N PRO A 256 11.39 -0.91 -5.99
CA PRO A 256 12.40 0.14 -6.04
C PRO A 256 13.60 -0.17 -6.95
N SER A 257 13.89 -1.47 -7.15
CA SER A 257 15.00 -1.92 -8.02
C SER A 257 14.55 -2.44 -9.38
N ALA A 258 13.23 -2.54 -9.62
CA ALA A 258 12.68 -3.06 -10.87
C ALA A 258 12.70 -2.01 -11.98
N SER A 259 12.88 -2.49 -13.22
CA SER A 259 12.82 -1.65 -14.42
C SER A 259 11.40 -1.43 -14.96
N CYS A 260 10.40 -2.16 -14.45
CA CYS A 260 9.00 -2.00 -14.84
C CYS A 260 8.30 -0.93 -14.00
N GLN A 261 7.27 -0.31 -14.58
CA GLN A 261 6.44 0.69 -13.93
C GLN A 261 5.06 0.13 -13.63
N LEU A 262 4.47 0.58 -12.51
CA LEU A 262 3.10 0.23 -12.16
C LEU A 262 2.12 0.79 -13.19
N ASN A 263 1.10 0.00 -13.54
CA ASN A 263 0.03 0.46 -14.40
C ASN A 263 -0.99 1.27 -13.59
N GLU A 264 -0.91 2.60 -13.70
CA GLU A 264 -1.77 3.54 -12.95
C GLU A 264 -3.26 3.46 -13.32
N ASN A 265 -3.58 2.85 -14.46
CA ASN A 265 -4.97 2.64 -14.90
C ASN A 265 -5.55 1.34 -14.34
N ALA A 266 -4.72 0.43 -13.86
CA ALA A 266 -5.11 -0.86 -13.29
C ALA A 266 -4.93 -0.84 -11.78
N ARG A 267 -5.86 -0.20 -11.07
CA ARG A 267 -5.80 0.02 -9.62
C ARG A 267 -6.27 -1.17 -8.82
N TYR A 268 -5.63 -2.32 -9.00
CA TYR A 268 -5.95 -3.55 -8.26
C TYR A 268 -4.72 -4.46 -8.16
N ASP A 269 -4.73 -5.35 -7.16
CA ASP A 269 -3.84 -6.50 -7.10
C ASP A 269 -4.66 -7.75 -7.27
N LEU A 270 -4.17 -8.66 -8.11
CA LEU A 270 -4.76 -9.95 -8.37
C LEU A 270 -4.00 -11.03 -7.61
N ILE A 271 -4.67 -11.77 -6.75
CA ILE A 271 -4.07 -12.88 -6.03
C ILE A 271 -4.75 -14.18 -6.43
N ARG A 272 -3.98 -15.17 -6.85
CA ARG A 272 -4.45 -16.53 -7.09
C ARG A 272 -4.02 -17.42 -5.92
N TYR A 273 -4.98 -18.06 -5.28
CA TYR A 273 -4.78 -18.98 -4.18
C TYR A 273 -5.03 -20.40 -4.66
N GLY A 274 -3.99 -21.25 -4.67
CA GLY A 274 -4.13 -22.66 -5.04
C GLY A 274 -5.15 -23.38 -4.13
N GLU A 275 -6.06 -24.14 -4.73
CA GLU A 275 -7.05 -24.93 -4.00
C GLU A 275 -6.46 -26.24 -3.45
N PHE A 276 -5.33 -26.68 -3.96
CA PHE A 276 -4.63 -27.88 -3.50
C PHE A 276 -3.49 -27.50 -2.56
N THR A 277 -3.37 -28.28 -1.48
CA THR A 277 -2.27 -28.13 -0.51
C THR A 277 -1.39 -29.36 -0.55
N ASP A 278 -0.09 -29.16 -0.33
CA ASP A 278 0.85 -30.24 -0.10
C ASP A 278 0.69 -30.87 1.31
N GLU A 279 1.55 -31.83 1.64
CA GLU A 279 1.57 -32.52 2.95
C GLU A 279 1.87 -31.57 4.12
N GLN A 280 2.45 -30.41 3.86
CA GLN A 280 2.77 -29.37 4.85
C GLN A 280 1.64 -28.34 4.98
N GLY A 281 0.58 -28.45 4.18
CA GLY A 281 -0.53 -27.51 4.10
C GLY A 281 -0.20 -26.23 3.35
N LEU A 282 0.82 -26.26 2.47
CA LEU A 282 1.19 -25.14 1.62
C LEU A 282 0.50 -25.26 0.26
N SER A 283 0.06 -24.13 -0.28
CA SER A 283 -0.53 -24.01 -1.61
C SER A 283 0.33 -23.10 -2.48
N ASN A 284 0.18 -23.21 -3.77
CA ASN A 284 0.72 -22.24 -4.72
C ASN A 284 -0.04 -20.92 -4.60
N ILE A 285 0.67 -19.84 -4.28
CA ILE A 285 0.12 -18.49 -4.21
C ILE A 285 0.81 -17.64 -5.28
N GLN A 286 0.02 -16.94 -6.09
CA GLN A 286 0.50 -16.03 -7.11
C GLN A 286 -0.04 -14.63 -6.86
N ILE A 287 0.85 -13.66 -6.72
CA ILE A 287 0.49 -12.24 -6.56
C ILE A 287 0.81 -11.54 -7.87
N GLY A 288 -0.20 -11.14 -8.60
CA GLY A 288 -0.11 -10.41 -9.86
C GLY A 288 -0.33 -8.93 -9.64
N ILE A 289 0.65 -8.12 -10.01
CA ILE A 289 0.60 -6.66 -9.93
C ILE A 289 0.65 -6.11 -11.36
N PRO A 290 -0.35 -5.32 -11.80
CA PRO A 290 -0.37 -4.74 -13.13
C PRO A 290 0.80 -3.77 -13.35
N ILE A 291 1.48 -3.90 -14.50
CA ILE A 291 2.60 -3.05 -14.93
C ILE A 291 2.37 -2.52 -16.34
N LEU A 292 3.16 -1.50 -16.74
CA LEU A 292 3.18 -0.96 -18.11
C LEU A 292 4.04 -1.79 -19.04
#